data_5d7138963e6944b47607cea5b3695bf1
#
_entry.id   5d7138963e6944b47607cea5b3695bf1
#
_cell.length_a   1.000
_cell.length_b   1.000
_cell.length_c   1.000
_cell.angle_alpha   90.00
_cell.angle_beta   90.00
_cell.angle_gamma   90.00
#
_symmetry.space_group_name_H-M   'P 1'
#
loop_
_entity.id
_entity.type
_entity.pdbx_description
1 polymer ?
#
loop_
_entity_poly.entity_id
_entity_poly.type
_entity_poly.pdbx_seq_one_letter_code
_entity_poly.pdbx_strand_id
1 'polypeptide(L)'
;MTVTLNKKEILNRAYRFMKDYADASYEMGQAQDFIRDLCEVFGFSHKRLVSFEQRVKKLGGARGRIDGFYPGKLLIEMKSRGQDLDAAYIQATEYLHGLKDEELPDYILVSDFAQLRLYRRDGRSDPICSHSLQDFDKHIDAYLFLAGYETQAQAEQIAVNESAARKIADLHDAMRAGGYNGADLERYMVRLLFCLFADDTGIFEADGAFARYIRQHSQLDGSDLDGALQNLFDTLNRAPDKRPKSLPHELQGFPYINGSVF
;
A
#
# COMPACT_ATOMS: atom_id res chain seq x y z
N MET A 1 24.99 6.03 11.08
CA MET A 1 24.22 4.86 11.52
C MET A 1 23.18 5.33 12.53
N THR A 2 21.90 5.16 12.26
CA THR A 2 20.84 5.50 13.22
C THR A 2 20.75 4.32 14.17
N VAL A 3 21.08 4.52 15.45
CA VAL A 3 20.93 3.48 16.46
C VAL A 3 19.43 3.28 16.65
N THR A 4 18.92 2.13 16.27
CA THR A 4 17.53 1.74 16.49
C THR A 4 17.34 1.58 18.00
N LEU A 5 16.42 2.34 18.58
CA LEU A 5 16.09 2.23 20.01
C LEU A 5 15.53 0.84 20.30
N ASN A 6 15.91 0.24 21.43
CA ASN A 6 15.27 -1.01 21.84
C ASN A 6 13.84 -0.77 22.36
N LYS A 7 13.00 -1.78 22.31
CA LYS A 7 11.58 -1.69 22.70
C LYS A 7 11.38 -1.21 24.14
N LYS A 8 12.28 -1.57 25.07
CA LYS A 8 12.20 -1.14 26.46
C LYS A 8 12.40 0.39 26.61
N GLU A 9 13.32 0.95 25.86
CA GLU A 9 13.56 2.39 25.84
C GLU A 9 12.38 3.13 25.20
N ILE A 10 11.81 2.58 24.12
CA ILE A 10 10.61 3.13 23.48
C ILE A 10 9.44 3.17 24.50
N LEU A 11 9.21 2.10 25.23
CA LEU A 11 8.18 2.04 26.28
C LEU A 11 8.41 3.09 27.37
N ASN A 12 9.65 3.25 27.85
CA ASN A 12 9.97 4.26 28.87
C ASN A 12 9.67 5.69 28.37
N ARG A 13 9.94 5.97 27.11
CA ARG A 13 9.61 7.27 26.49
C ARG A 13 8.12 7.42 26.27
N ALA A 14 7.41 6.37 25.88
CA ALA A 14 5.97 6.36 25.74
C ALA A 14 5.27 6.72 27.07
N TYR A 15 5.69 6.17 28.20
CA TYR A 15 5.15 6.52 29.51
C TYR A 15 5.32 8.01 29.86
N ARG A 16 6.47 8.62 29.52
CA ARG A 16 6.67 10.06 29.71
C ARG A 16 5.74 10.85 28.81
N PHE A 17 5.69 10.52 27.53
CA PHE A 17 4.82 11.15 26.56
C PHE A 17 3.34 11.10 27.00
N MET A 18 2.83 9.94 27.43
CA MET A 18 1.47 9.80 27.94
C MET A 18 1.20 10.72 29.12
N LYS A 19 2.15 10.85 30.03
CA LYS A 19 2.04 11.72 31.19
C LYS A 19 2.06 13.20 30.81
N ASP A 20 2.95 13.60 29.93
CA ASP A 20 3.15 14.99 29.54
C ASP A 20 1.94 15.55 28.77
N TYR A 21 1.22 14.69 28.05
CA TYR A 21 0.04 15.06 27.24
C TYR A 21 -1.31 14.62 27.82
N ALA A 22 -1.37 14.13 29.07
CA ALA A 22 -2.60 13.66 29.69
C ALA A 22 -3.74 14.71 29.66
N ASP A 23 -3.39 15.98 29.87
CA ASP A 23 -4.31 17.12 29.93
C ASP A 23 -4.27 18.01 28.68
N ALA A 24 -3.52 17.61 27.62
CA ALA A 24 -3.43 18.37 26.39
C ALA A 24 -4.78 18.39 25.66
N SER A 25 -5.17 19.54 25.12
CA SER A 25 -6.52 19.69 24.54
C SER A 25 -6.62 20.67 23.38
N TYR A 26 -5.58 21.49 23.14
CA TYR A 26 -5.66 22.62 22.23
C TYR A 26 -4.69 22.47 21.04
N GLU A 27 -5.25 22.24 19.82
CA GLU A 27 -4.52 21.99 18.59
C GLU A 27 -3.52 23.10 18.24
N MET A 28 -3.95 24.36 18.17
CA MET A 28 -3.11 25.48 17.70
C MET A 28 -1.85 25.74 18.52
N GLY A 29 -1.84 25.38 19.80
CA GLY A 29 -0.71 25.64 20.70
C GLY A 29 0.16 24.42 21.00
N GLN A 30 -0.36 23.21 20.83
CA GLN A 30 0.25 21.98 21.34
C GLN A 30 0.53 20.93 20.25
N ALA A 31 -0.07 21.05 19.05
CA ALA A 31 0.05 20.03 18.01
C ALA A 31 1.51 19.78 17.59
N GLN A 32 2.27 20.85 17.38
CA GLN A 32 3.68 20.70 16.92
C GLN A 32 4.55 20.03 17.99
N ASP A 33 4.35 20.38 19.28
CA ASP A 33 5.10 19.76 20.38
C ASP A 33 4.69 18.30 20.54
N PHE A 34 3.38 18.00 20.52
CA PHE A 34 2.87 16.62 20.55
C PHE A 34 3.48 15.76 19.44
N ILE A 35 3.48 16.23 18.19
CA ILE A 35 4.05 15.51 17.04
C ILE A 35 5.56 15.31 17.23
N ARG A 36 6.29 16.34 17.69
CA ARG A 36 7.72 16.27 17.94
C ARG A 36 8.04 15.20 18.98
N ASP A 37 7.36 15.25 20.11
CA ASP A 37 7.60 14.35 21.23
C ASP A 37 7.17 12.92 20.91
N LEU A 38 6.08 12.74 20.13
CA LEU A 38 5.70 11.44 19.58
C LEU A 38 6.83 10.85 18.73
N CYS A 39 7.47 11.65 17.87
CA CYS A 39 8.61 11.21 17.07
C CYS A 39 9.82 10.83 17.95
N GLU A 40 10.04 11.57 19.03
CA GLU A 40 11.12 11.30 19.98
C GLU A 40 10.92 10.02 20.78
N VAL A 41 9.67 9.60 21.02
CA VAL A 41 9.37 8.27 21.60
C VAL A 41 10.05 7.18 20.80
N PHE A 42 10.03 7.27 19.47
CA PHE A 42 10.61 6.28 18.57
C PHE A 42 12.06 6.60 18.15
N GLY A 43 12.66 7.62 18.74
CA GLY A 43 14.07 7.97 18.53
C GLY A 43 14.39 8.58 17.17
N PHE A 44 13.35 9.06 16.48
CA PHE A 44 13.60 9.76 15.25
C PHE A 44 13.44 11.29 15.42
N SER A 45 14.46 11.99 14.97
CA SER A 45 14.51 13.44 15.11
C SER A 45 13.51 14.11 14.20
N HIS A 46 12.79 15.11 14.75
CA HIS A 46 11.94 16.04 14.00
C HIS A 46 12.63 16.65 12.75
N LYS A 47 13.96 16.66 12.69
CA LYS A 47 14.73 17.11 11.50
C LYS A 47 14.49 16.24 10.26
N ARG A 48 13.90 15.04 10.42
CA ARG A 48 13.48 14.16 9.31
C ARG A 48 12.04 14.41 8.88
N LEU A 49 11.23 15.06 9.70
CA LEU A 49 9.95 15.60 9.30
C LEU A 49 10.23 16.78 8.37
N VAL A 50 9.84 16.67 7.12
CA VAL A 50 10.15 17.66 6.08
C VAL A 50 9.46 18.99 6.36
N SER A 51 8.31 19.00 7.03
CA SER A 51 7.70 20.24 7.51
C SER A 51 6.58 20.01 8.52
N PHE A 52 6.56 20.85 9.56
CA PHE A 52 5.33 21.22 10.23
C PHE A 52 4.56 22.19 9.32
N GLU A 53 3.24 22.01 9.22
CA GLU A 53 2.37 22.88 8.45
C GLU A 53 2.69 22.94 6.95
N GLN A 54 3.01 21.80 6.33
CA GLN A 54 3.27 21.74 4.89
C GLN A 54 2.03 22.15 4.10
N ARG A 55 2.20 23.14 3.24
CA ARG A 55 1.12 23.61 2.35
C ARG A 55 0.94 22.65 1.19
N VAL A 56 -0.27 22.14 1.03
CA VAL A 56 -0.66 21.25 -0.08
C VAL A 56 -1.90 21.80 -0.78
N LYS A 57 -2.08 21.42 -2.05
CA LYS A 57 -3.33 21.65 -2.78
C LYS A 57 -4.26 20.47 -2.53
N LYS A 58 -5.45 20.73 -1.99
CA LYS A 58 -6.49 19.72 -1.84
C LYS A 58 -7.15 19.37 -3.18
N LEU A 59 -7.83 18.22 -3.22
CA LEU A 59 -8.75 17.87 -4.30
C LEU A 59 -9.78 19.01 -4.43
N GLY A 60 -9.84 19.67 -5.59
CA GLY A 60 -10.70 20.86 -5.78
C GLY A 60 -9.98 22.22 -5.70
N GLY A 61 -8.64 22.22 -5.50
CA GLY A 61 -7.80 23.43 -5.63
C GLY A 61 -7.69 24.31 -4.38
N ALA A 62 -8.41 24.00 -3.31
CA ALA A 62 -8.24 24.69 -2.03
C ALA A 62 -6.84 24.41 -1.44
N ARG A 63 -6.28 25.38 -0.71
CA ARG A 63 -5.03 25.19 0.01
C ARG A 63 -5.30 24.54 1.36
N GLY A 64 -4.54 23.49 1.68
CA GLY A 64 -4.52 22.86 2.98
C GLY A 64 -3.14 22.93 3.61
N ARG A 65 -3.06 22.50 4.88
CA ARG A 65 -1.83 22.47 5.66
C ARG A 65 -1.82 21.16 6.43
N ILE A 66 -0.76 20.37 6.26
CA ILE A 66 -0.53 19.13 6.99
C ILE A 66 0.18 19.47 8.29
N ASP A 67 -0.31 19.00 9.43
CA ASP A 67 0.28 19.33 10.74
C ASP A 67 1.64 18.66 10.96
N GLY A 68 1.78 17.41 10.54
CA GLY A 68 3.05 16.68 10.57
C GLY A 68 3.22 15.78 9.35
N PHE A 69 4.37 15.86 8.68
CA PHE A 69 4.61 15.08 7.47
C PHE A 69 6.02 14.49 7.43
N TYR A 70 6.06 13.19 7.24
CA TYR A 70 7.27 12.43 6.95
C TYR A 70 7.11 11.72 5.61
N PRO A 71 7.74 12.24 4.51
CA PRO A 71 7.56 11.73 3.17
C PRO A 71 7.81 10.22 3.07
N GLY A 72 6.93 9.52 2.36
CA GLY A 72 6.99 8.08 2.19
C GLY A 72 6.58 7.26 3.42
N LYS A 73 6.38 7.89 4.59
CA LYS A 73 6.18 7.16 5.85
C LYS A 73 4.89 7.51 6.55
N LEU A 74 4.71 8.77 6.97
CA LEU A 74 3.63 9.15 7.87
C LEU A 74 3.12 10.55 7.58
N LEU A 75 1.81 10.71 7.50
CA LEU A 75 1.08 11.97 7.57
C LEU A 75 0.33 12.03 8.90
N ILE A 76 0.41 13.16 9.59
CA ILE A 76 -0.27 13.38 10.87
C ILE A 76 -1.22 14.57 10.73
N GLU A 77 -2.46 14.39 11.14
CA GLU A 77 -3.48 15.42 11.26
C GLU A 77 -3.96 15.49 12.70
N MET A 78 -3.87 16.65 13.29
CA MET A 78 -4.26 16.91 14.67
C MET A 78 -5.60 17.62 14.73
N LYS A 79 -6.35 17.39 15.79
CA LYS A 79 -7.59 18.10 16.12
C LYS A 79 -7.60 18.49 17.60
N SER A 80 -8.36 19.50 17.93
CA SER A 80 -8.65 19.80 19.33
C SER A 80 -9.45 18.67 19.98
N ARG A 81 -9.25 18.44 21.27
CA ARG A 81 -9.83 17.31 22.00
C ARG A 81 -11.35 17.24 21.82
N GLY A 82 -11.86 16.04 21.52
CA GLY A 82 -13.27 15.76 21.30
C GLY A 82 -13.79 16.09 19.91
N GLN A 83 -12.93 16.51 18.98
CA GLN A 83 -13.31 16.72 17.59
C GLN A 83 -13.42 15.39 16.83
N ASP A 84 -14.15 15.43 15.72
CA ASP A 84 -14.41 14.26 14.87
C ASP A 84 -13.14 13.78 14.15
N LEU A 85 -12.65 12.60 14.54
CA LEU A 85 -11.46 11.97 13.94
C LEU A 85 -11.76 11.30 12.59
N ASP A 86 -13.01 10.99 12.27
CA ASP A 86 -13.37 10.47 10.94
C ASP A 86 -13.29 11.62 9.93
N ALA A 87 -13.78 12.81 10.30
CA ALA A 87 -13.59 14.01 9.48
C ALA A 87 -12.11 14.40 9.34
N ALA A 88 -11.29 14.21 10.39
CA ALA A 88 -9.85 14.41 10.33
C ALA A 88 -9.17 13.46 9.34
N TYR A 89 -9.57 12.19 9.33
CA TYR A 89 -9.05 11.20 8.37
C TYR A 89 -9.41 11.56 6.92
N ILE A 90 -10.66 11.95 6.67
CA ILE A 90 -11.09 12.42 5.34
C ILE A 90 -10.24 13.63 4.91
N GLN A 91 -10.03 14.59 5.79
CA GLN A 91 -9.18 15.75 5.52
C GLN A 91 -7.73 15.34 5.20
N ALA A 92 -7.16 14.39 5.95
CA ALA A 92 -5.82 13.87 5.73
C ALA A 92 -5.69 13.18 4.36
N THR A 93 -6.70 12.42 3.95
CA THR A 93 -6.71 11.76 2.63
C THR A 93 -6.81 12.75 1.47
N GLU A 94 -7.51 13.90 1.64
CA GLU A 94 -7.54 14.97 0.63
C GLU A 94 -6.15 15.55 0.35
N TYR A 95 -5.25 15.55 1.33
CA TYR A 95 -3.88 16.06 1.16
C TYR A 95 -3.02 15.19 0.26
N LEU A 96 -3.30 13.88 0.19
CA LEU A 96 -2.54 12.94 -0.64
C LEU A 96 -2.53 13.34 -2.12
N HIS A 97 -3.62 13.93 -2.61
CA HIS A 97 -3.72 14.40 -4.00
C HIS A 97 -2.76 15.55 -4.34
N GLY A 98 -2.23 16.23 -3.34
CA GLY A 98 -1.28 17.32 -3.52
C GLY A 98 0.18 16.93 -3.35
N LEU A 99 0.44 15.64 -3.06
CA LEU A 99 1.77 15.08 -2.88
C LEU A 99 2.22 14.37 -4.17
N LYS A 100 3.54 14.26 -4.34
CA LYS A 100 4.11 13.44 -5.41
C LYS A 100 4.05 11.96 -5.02
N ASP A 101 4.04 11.05 -6.00
CA ASP A 101 3.96 9.61 -5.76
C ASP A 101 5.06 9.10 -4.81
N GLU A 102 6.28 9.62 -4.94
CA GLU A 102 7.44 9.30 -4.08
C GLU A 102 7.34 9.83 -2.64
N GLU A 103 6.44 10.78 -2.41
CA GLU A 103 6.20 11.40 -1.09
C GLU A 103 4.99 10.79 -0.38
N LEU A 104 4.16 9.99 -1.08
CA LEU A 104 2.95 9.42 -0.52
C LEU A 104 3.26 8.58 0.73
N PRO A 105 2.65 8.90 1.88
CA PRO A 105 2.93 8.21 3.14
C PRO A 105 2.32 6.81 3.16
N ASP A 106 2.99 5.84 3.80
CA ASP A 106 2.45 4.50 4.03
C ASP A 106 1.35 4.50 5.10
N TYR A 107 1.42 5.46 6.03
CA TYR A 107 0.51 5.57 7.17
C TYR A 107 -0.07 6.98 7.33
N ILE A 108 -1.28 7.04 7.88
CA ILE A 108 -1.94 8.28 8.30
C ILE A 108 -2.28 8.13 9.78
N LEU A 109 -1.86 9.09 10.60
CA LEU A 109 -2.22 9.19 12.01
C LEU A 109 -3.14 10.39 12.19
N VAL A 110 -4.29 10.18 12.81
CA VAL A 110 -5.15 11.27 13.27
C VAL A 110 -5.27 11.22 14.78
N SER A 111 -5.25 12.39 15.43
CA SER A 111 -5.34 12.47 16.88
C SER A 111 -6.01 13.78 17.33
N ASP A 112 -6.71 13.69 18.47
CA ASP A 112 -7.24 14.83 19.22
C ASP A 112 -6.57 14.94 20.60
N PHE A 113 -5.34 14.48 20.74
CA PHE A 113 -4.57 14.33 22.00
C PHE A 113 -5.08 13.20 22.90
N ALA A 114 -6.40 12.98 22.98
CA ALA A 114 -6.99 11.94 23.82
C ALA A 114 -7.07 10.58 23.12
N GLN A 115 -7.28 10.59 21.84
CA GLN A 115 -7.40 9.41 20.98
C GLN A 115 -6.38 9.46 19.86
N LEU A 116 -5.85 8.31 19.51
CA LEU A 116 -4.97 8.12 18.36
C LEU A 116 -5.56 7.05 17.45
N ARG A 117 -5.66 7.34 16.16
CA ARG A 117 -6.09 6.39 15.14
C ARG A 117 -5.05 6.32 14.02
N LEU A 118 -4.47 5.16 13.87
CA LEU A 118 -3.47 4.89 12.84
C LEU A 118 -4.12 4.12 11.69
N TYR A 119 -3.98 4.63 10.49
CA TYR A 119 -4.47 4.02 9.25
C TYR A 119 -3.29 3.62 8.39
N ARG A 120 -3.47 2.57 7.59
CA ARG A 120 -2.54 2.19 6.54
C ARG A 120 -3.11 2.62 5.19
N ARG A 121 -2.27 3.17 4.31
CA ARG A 121 -2.69 3.56 2.96
C ARG A 121 -2.71 2.32 2.03
N ASP A 122 -3.63 1.40 2.29
CA ASP A 122 -3.85 0.17 1.51
C ASP A 122 -5.26 0.10 0.90
N GLY A 123 -5.96 1.23 0.85
CA GLY A 123 -7.33 1.34 0.31
C GLY A 123 -8.44 1.04 1.32
N ARG A 124 -8.10 0.64 2.56
CA ARG A 124 -9.08 0.43 3.64
C ARG A 124 -9.39 1.76 4.34
N SER A 125 -10.63 1.91 4.76
CA SER A 125 -11.09 3.07 5.54
C SER A 125 -11.00 2.86 7.05
N ASP A 126 -10.82 1.63 7.50
CA ASP A 126 -10.76 1.31 8.95
C ASP A 126 -9.34 1.51 9.48
N PRO A 127 -9.20 2.05 10.71
CA PRO A 127 -7.89 2.18 11.33
C PRO A 127 -7.30 0.80 11.67
N ILE A 128 -6.01 0.61 11.41
CA ILE A 128 -5.28 -0.60 11.82
C ILE A 128 -5.04 -0.63 13.33
N CYS A 129 -5.07 0.54 13.97
CA CYS A 129 -4.97 0.69 15.42
C CYS A 129 -5.75 1.92 15.87
N SER A 130 -6.58 1.77 16.91
CA SER A 130 -7.33 2.86 17.51
C SER A 130 -7.33 2.68 19.03
N HIS A 131 -6.86 3.70 19.76
CA HIS A 131 -6.73 3.62 21.21
C HIS A 131 -6.71 5.00 21.86
N SER A 132 -6.92 5.06 23.18
CA SER A 132 -6.71 6.27 23.97
C SER A 132 -5.22 6.55 24.15
N LEU A 133 -4.87 7.82 24.40
CA LEU A 133 -3.50 8.17 24.79
C LEU A 133 -3.04 7.40 26.03
N GLN A 134 -3.95 7.10 26.97
CA GLN A 134 -3.66 6.38 28.22
C GLN A 134 -3.28 4.89 27.97
N ASP A 135 -3.63 4.35 26.82
CA ASP A 135 -3.31 2.97 26.42
C ASP A 135 -2.19 2.90 25.37
N PHE A 136 -1.52 4.02 25.10
CA PHE A 136 -0.50 4.10 24.03
C PHE A 136 0.63 3.08 24.22
N ASP A 137 1.08 2.86 25.46
CA ASP A 137 2.11 1.85 25.80
C ASP A 137 1.72 0.42 25.39
N LYS A 138 0.43 0.08 25.44
CA LYS A 138 -0.10 -1.24 25.04
C LYS A 138 -0.13 -1.43 23.53
N HIS A 139 -0.09 -0.33 22.79
CA HIS A 139 -0.22 -0.31 21.33
C HIS A 139 1.06 0.09 20.59
N ILE A 140 2.20 0.18 21.31
CA ILE A 140 3.50 0.58 20.75
C ILE A 140 3.89 -0.24 19.52
N ASP A 141 3.53 -1.51 19.46
CA ASP A 141 3.88 -2.40 18.34
C ASP A 141 3.35 -1.91 16.99
N ALA A 142 2.20 -1.25 16.96
CA ALA A 142 1.63 -0.65 15.75
C ALA A 142 2.46 0.52 15.20
N TYR A 143 3.31 1.13 16.03
CA TYR A 143 4.10 2.31 15.71
C TYR A 143 5.60 2.03 15.53
N LEU A 144 6.04 0.79 15.70
CA LEU A 144 7.46 0.43 15.65
C LEU A 144 8.12 0.74 14.29
N PHE A 145 7.34 0.86 13.22
CA PHE A 145 7.82 1.31 11.91
C PHE A 145 8.49 2.70 11.98
N LEU A 146 8.10 3.55 12.95
CA LEU A 146 8.73 4.86 13.19
C LEU A 146 10.16 4.72 13.74
N ALA A 147 10.42 3.69 14.53
CA ALA A 147 11.76 3.40 15.03
C ALA A 147 12.63 2.61 14.02
N GLY A 148 12.10 2.32 12.82
CA GLY A 148 12.80 1.57 11.80
C GLY A 148 12.67 0.05 11.94
N TYR A 149 11.80 -0.43 12.83
CA TYR A 149 11.40 -1.84 12.83
C TYR A 149 10.48 -2.08 11.63
N GLU A 150 10.79 -3.06 10.84
CA GLU A 150 9.85 -3.57 9.86
C GLU A 150 8.71 -4.27 10.59
N THR A 151 7.47 -3.96 10.25
CA THR A 151 6.35 -4.76 10.76
C THR A 151 6.44 -6.14 10.13
N GLN A 152 6.05 -7.19 10.86
CA GLN A 152 6.07 -8.56 10.35
C GLN A 152 5.31 -8.65 9.01
N ALA A 153 4.19 -7.95 8.88
CA ALA A 153 3.42 -7.88 7.64
C ALA A 153 4.20 -7.21 6.49
N GLN A 154 5.02 -6.19 6.77
CA GLN A 154 5.88 -5.55 5.76
C GLN A 154 7.02 -6.46 5.34
N ALA A 155 7.68 -7.12 6.30
CA ALA A 155 8.74 -8.09 6.02
C ALA A 155 8.22 -9.27 5.20
N GLU A 156 7.04 -9.79 5.51
CA GLU A 156 6.36 -10.83 4.74
C GLU A 156 6.01 -10.33 3.32
N GLN A 157 5.48 -9.11 3.18
CA GLN A 157 5.17 -8.53 1.87
C GLN A 157 6.42 -8.31 1.02
N ILE A 158 7.52 -7.82 1.61
CA ILE A 158 8.80 -7.67 0.92
C ILE A 158 9.29 -9.03 0.45
N ALA A 159 9.27 -10.05 1.30
CA ALA A 159 9.69 -11.41 0.95
C ALA A 159 8.84 -12.01 -0.18
N VAL A 160 7.51 -11.78 -0.17
CA VAL A 160 6.61 -12.21 -1.24
C VAL A 160 6.93 -11.49 -2.55
N ASN A 161 7.12 -10.16 -2.51
CA ASN A 161 7.45 -9.37 -3.68
C ASN A 161 8.81 -9.76 -4.28
N GLU A 162 9.83 -9.98 -3.46
CA GLU A 162 11.14 -10.47 -3.91
C GLU A 162 11.05 -11.87 -4.53
N SER A 163 10.26 -12.76 -3.92
CA SER A 163 10.04 -14.11 -4.46
C SER A 163 9.31 -14.06 -5.80
N ALA A 164 8.29 -13.20 -5.95
CA ALA A 164 7.58 -13.01 -7.20
C ALA A 164 8.49 -12.44 -8.29
N ALA A 165 9.26 -11.39 -7.98
CA ALA A 165 10.21 -10.79 -8.92
C ALA A 165 11.27 -11.79 -9.39
N ARG A 166 11.78 -12.62 -8.46
CA ARG A 166 12.75 -13.69 -8.79
C ARG A 166 12.16 -14.72 -9.73
N LYS A 167 10.94 -15.20 -9.48
CA LYS A 167 10.27 -16.18 -10.36
C LYS A 167 10.03 -15.62 -11.77
N ILE A 168 9.70 -14.33 -11.88
CA ILE A 168 9.53 -13.65 -13.16
C ILE A 168 10.88 -13.56 -13.91
N ALA A 169 11.95 -13.22 -13.20
CA ALA A 169 13.30 -13.18 -13.77
C ALA A 169 13.75 -14.58 -14.24
N ASP A 170 13.53 -15.61 -13.41
CA ASP A 170 13.86 -17.00 -13.76
C ASP A 170 13.09 -17.47 -15.00
N LEU A 171 11.80 -17.12 -15.13
CA LEU A 171 10.99 -17.41 -16.30
C LEU A 171 11.54 -16.70 -17.54
N HIS A 172 11.85 -15.41 -17.44
CA HIS A 172 12.44 -14.63 -18.51
C HIS A 172 13.76 -15.26 -18.99
N ASP A 173 14.65 -15.64 -18.08
CA ASP A 173 15.95 -16.23 -18.41
C ASP A 173 15.81 -17.63 -19.03
N ALA A 174 14.88 -18.44 -18.53
CA ALA A 174 14.55 -19.74 -19.12
C ALA A 174 14.03 -19.62 -20.56
N MET A 175 13.16 -18.65 -20.83
CA MET A 175 12.65 -18.39 -22.18
C MET A 175 13.77 -17.90 -23.11
N ARG A 176 14.65 -17.02 -22.64
CA ARG A 176 15.84 -16.59 -23.40
C ARG A 176 16.76 -17.76 -23.72
N ALA A 177 17.01 -18.64 -22.78
CA ALA A 177 17.81 -19.84 -22.99
C ALA A 177 17.14 -20.81 -23.99
N GLY A 178 15.80 -20.85 -24.05
CA GLY A 178 15.01 -21.58 -25.03
C GLY A 178 14.97 -20.95 -26.44
N GLY A 179 15.65 -19.80 -26.60
CA GLY A 179 15.78 -19.13 -27.93
C GLY A 179 14.76 -18.00 -28.16
N TYR A 180 13.87 -17.72 -27.20
CA TYR A 180 12.97 -16.56 -27.29
C TYR A 180 13.74 -15.28 -26.93
N ASN A 181 13.65 -14.25 -27.77
CA ASN A 181 14.34 -12.99 -27.52
C ASN A 181 13.63 -11.80 -28.19
N GLY A 182 14.05 -10.59 -27.85
CA GLY A 182 13.55 -9.35 -28.44
C GLY A 182 12.09 -9.06 -28.10
N ALA A 183 11.42 -8.35 -29.00
CA ALA A 183 10.07 -7.81 -28.79
C ALA A 183 8.99 -8.88 -28.53
N ASP A 184 9.17 -10.10 -29.02
CA ASP A 184 8.19 -11.17 -28.82
C ASP A 184 8.24 -11.72 -27.40
N LEU A 185 9.44 -11.88 -26.82
CA LEU A 185 9.60 -12.24 -25.41
C LEU A 185 9.03 -11.15 -24.50
N GLU A 186 9.35 -9.89 -24.75
CA GLU A 186 8.85 -8.78 -23.97
C GLU A 186 7.32 -8.71 -24.00
N ARG A 187 6.72 -8.85 -25.18
CA ARG A 187 5.27 -8.87 -25.35
C ARG A 187 4.62 -10.03 -24.59
N TYR A 188 5.19 -11.21 -24.68
CA TYR A 188 4.69 -12.38 -23.96
C TYR A 188 4.72 -12.17 -22.45
N MET A 189 5.85 -11.68 -21.91
CA MET A 189 5.99 -11.39 -20.50
C MET A 189 5.00 -10.33 -20.02
N VAL A 190 4.78 -9.27 -20.82
CA VAL A 190 3.78 -8.23 -20.47
C VAL A 190 2.37 -8.81 -20.43
N ARG A 191 1.99 -9.66 -21.38
CA ARG A 191 0.68 -10.33 -21.42
C ARG A 191 0.47 -11.23 -20.21
N LEU A 192 1.47 -12.02 -19.86
CA LEU A 192 1.42 -12.90 -18.69
C LEU A 192 1.29 -12.10 -17.38
N LEU A 193 2.10 -11.05 -17.21
CA LEU A 193 2.04 -10.15 -16.06
C LEU A 193 0.68 -9.46 -15.97
N PHE A 194 0.12 -9.02 -17.09
CA PHE A 194 -1.21 -8.44 -17.14
C PHE A 194 -2.27 -9.45 -16.65
N CYS A 195 -2.22 -10.71 -17.11
CA CYS A 195 -3.18 -11.73 -16.68
C CYS A 195 -3.09 -12.02 -15.18
N LEU A 196 -1.87 -12.08 -14.61
CA LEU A 196 -1.67 -12.24 -13.18
C LEU A 196 -2.23 -11.04 -12.39
N PHE A 197 -1.95 -9.82 -12.84
CA PHE A 197 -2.46 -8.60 -12.23
C PHE A 197 -3.99 -8.50 -12.32
N ALA A 198 -4.56 -8.81 -13.48
CA ALA A 198 -6.01 -8.76 -13.71
C ALA A 198 -6.78 -9.79 -12.86
N ASP A 199 -6.15 -10.94 -12.61
CA ASP A 199 -6.70 -11.99 -11.73
C ASP A 199 -6.74 -11.54 -10.26
N ASP A 200 -5.68 -10.86 -9.81
CA ASP A 200 -5.53 -10.39 -8.43
C ASP A 200 -6.37 -9.12 -8.12
N THR A 201 -6.58 -8.27 -9.13
CA THR A 201 -7.29 -6.98 -8.97
C THR A 201 -8.78 -7.03 -9.30
N GLY A 202 -9.31 -8.21 -9.67
CA GLY A 202 -10.73 -8.37 -10.01
C GLY A 202 -11.13 -7.79 -11.38
N ILE A 203 -10.18 -7.49 -12.26
CA ILE A 203 -10.47 -7.14 -13.66
C ILE A 203 -11.10 -8.34 -14.38
N PHE A 204 -10.70 -9.55 -14.04
CA PHE A 204 -11.41 -10.75 -14.39
C PHE A 204 -12.52 -10.96 -13.36
N GLU A 205 -13.79 -11.03 -13.81
CA GLU A 205 -14.99 -10.98 -12.96
C GLU A 205 -15.05 -12.05 -11.84
N ALA A 206 -14.29 -13.14 -11.97
CA ALA A 206 -14.23 -14.21 -10.96
C ALA A 206 -12.81 -14.30 -10.38
N ASP A 207 -12.70 -14.24 -9.04
CA ASP A 207 -11.45 -14.44 -8.32
C ASP A 207 -10.72 -15.70 -8.78
N GLY A 208 -9.45 -15.53 -9.17
CA GLY A 208 -8.61 -16.63 -9.62
C GLY A 208 -9.04 -17.26 -10.94
N ALA A 209 -9.73 -16.52 -11.81
CA ALA A 209 -10.22 -17.01 -13.10
C ALA A 209 -9.06 -17.48 -14.01
N PHE A 210 -7.99 -16.69 -14.08
CA PHE A 210 -6.79 -17.03 -14.84
C PHE A 210 -6.10 -18.29 -14.31
N ALA A 211 -5.82 -18.28 -13.01
CA ALA A 211 -5.16 -19.43 -12.37
C ALA A 211 -6.00 -20.73 -12.48
N ARG A 212 -7.32 -20.61 -12.42
CA ARG A 212 -8.24 -21.74 -12.59
C ARG A 212 -8.23 -22.23 -14.01
N TYR A 213 -8.33 -21.33 -15.00
CA TYR A 213 -8.28 -21.68 -16.40
C TYR A 213 -7.00 -22.43 -16.75
N ILE A 214 -5.83 -21.91 -16.34
CA ILE A 214 -4.55 -22.58 -16.58
C ILE A 214 -4.51 -23.97 -15.96
N ARG A 215 -4.94 -24.13 -14.69
CA ARG A 215 -4.97 -25.44 -14.02
C ARG A 215 -5.91 -26.47 -14.67
N GLN A 216 -6.99 -26.02 -15.30
CA GLN A 216 -7.95 -26.89 -15.97
C GLN A 216 -7.53 -27.29 -17.40
N HIS A 217 -6.76 -26.42 -18.06
CA HIS A 217 -6.43 -26.56 -19.47
C HIS A 217 -4.92 -26.76 -19.73
N SER A 218 -4.14 -27.04 -18.69
CA SER A 218 -2.72 -27.33 -18.78
C SER A 218 -2.35 -28.52 -17.92
N GLN A 219 -1.49 -29.41 -18.46
CA GLN A 219 -0.93 -30.52 -17.71
C GLN A 219 0.14 -30.02 -16.74
N LEU A 220 0.43 -30.84 -15.72
CA LEU A 220 1.42 -30.48 -14.69
C LEU A 220 2.84 -30.31 -15.24
N ASP A 221 3.16 -30.94 -16.37
CA ASP A 221 4.45 -30.82 -17.06
C ASP A 221 4.51 -29.59 -17.98
N GLY A 222 3.39 -28.86 -18.14
CA GLY A 222 3.30 -27.65 -18.99
C GLY A 222 3.36 -27.90 -20.49
N SER A 223 3.28 -29.15 -20.96
CA SER A 223 3.45 -29.51 -22.38
C SER A 223 2.39 -28.88 -23.32
N ASP A 224 1.25 -28.51 -22.79
CA ASP A 224 0.11 -27.91 -23.49
C ASP A 224 -0.21 -26.47 -23.06
N LEU A 225 0.62 -25.89 -22.18
CA LEU A 225 0.44 -24.54 -21.62
C LEU A 225 0.42 -23.46 -22.69
N ASP A 226 1.23 -23.61 -23.73
CA ASP A 226 1.30 -22.66 -24.86
C ASP A 226 -0.08 -22.52 -25.54
N GLY A 227 -0.72 -23.63 -25.85
CA GLY A 227 -2.05 -23.65 -26.46
C GLY A 227 -3.12 -23.00 -25.58
N ALA A 228 -3.07 -23.26 -24.27
CA ALA A 228 -4.01 -22.67 -23.32
C ALA A 228 -3.82 -21.14 -23.24
N LEU A 229 -2.59 -20.67 -23.12
CA LEU A 229 -2.27 -19.24 -23.08
C LEU A 229 -2.62 -18.52 -24.39
N GLN A 230 -2.35 -19.14 -25.53
CA GLN A 230 -2.68 -18.55 -26.83
C GLN A 230 -4.20 -18.38 -26.99
N ASN A 231 -4.99 -19.40 -26.63
CA ASN A 231 -6.45 -19.31 -26.66
C ASN A 231 -6.99 -18.18 -25.75
N LEU A 232 -6.40 -18.01 -24.57
CA LEU A 232 -6.76 -16.93 -23.66
C LEU A 232 -6.37 -15.56 -24.25
N PHE A 233 -5.15 -15.39 -24.71
CA PHE A 233 -4.69 -14.12 -25.30
C PHE A 233 -5.52 -13.72 -26.53
N ASP A 234 -5.86 -14.68 -27.37
CA ASP A 234 -6.76 -14.46 -28.51
C ASP A 234 -8.16 -14.02 -28.06
N THR A 235 -8.65 -14.58 -26.96
CA THR A 235 -9.96 -14.21 -26.39
C THR A 235 -9.94 -12.80 -25.85
N LEU A 236 -8.90 -12.46 -25.08
CA LEU A 236 -8.71 -11.12 -24.51
C LEU A 236 -8.56 -10.04 -25.61
N ASN A 237 -7.96 -10.40 -26.75
CA ASN A 237 -7.76 -9.50 -27.89
C ASN A 237 -8.99 -9.36 -28.80
N ARG A 238 -10.04 -10.16 -28.62
CA ARG A 238 -11.24 -10.14 -29.49
C ARG A 238 -12.44 -9.57 -28.77
N ALA A 239 -13.06 -8.56 -29.38
CA ALA A 239 -14.34 -8.03 -28.92
C ALA A 239 -15.42 -9.15 -28.89
N PRO A 240 -16.36 -9.13 -27.94
CA PRO A 240 -17.35 -10.20 -27.75
C PRO A 240 -18.16 -10.56 -29.00
N ASP A 241 -18.49 -9.55 -29.81
CA ASP A 241 -19.22 -9.70 -31.09
C ASP A 241 -18.40 -10.39 -32.20
N LYS A 242 -17.07 -10.43 -32.04
CA LYS A 242 -16.13 -11.05 -33.01
C LYS A 242 -15.60 -12.40 -32.56
N ARG A 243 -16.03 -12.89 -31.39
CA ARG A 243 -15.61 -14.18 -30.85
C ARG A 243 -16.28 -15.34 -31.59
N PRO A 244 -15.59 -16.47 -31.81
CA PRO A 244 -16.17 -17.66 -32.41
C PRO A 244 -17.35 -18.17 -31.56
N LYS A 245 -18.44 -18.61 -32.20
CA LYS A 245 -19.59 -19.24 -31.49
C LYS A 245 -19.20 -20.54 -30.78
N SER A 246 -18.11 -21.17 -31.21
CA SER A 246 -17.54 -22.39 -30.59
C SER A 246 -16.55 -22.12 -29.46
N LEU A 247 -16.47 -20.85 -28.96
CA LEU A 247 -15.55 -20.51 -27.86
C LEU A 247 -15.93 -21.32 -26.61
N PRO A 248 -14.99 -22.02 -25.95
CA PRO A 248 -15.21 -22.71 -24.69
C PRO A 248 -15.86 -21.81 -23.65
N HIS A 249 -16.76 -22.37 -22.86
CA HIS A 249 -17.56 -21.62 -21.87
C HIS A 249 -16.66 -20.89 -20.87
N GLU A 250 -15.55 -21.51 -20.49
CA GLU A 250 -14.56 -20.97 -19.53
C GLU A 250 -13.89 -19.70 -20.05
N LEU A 251 -13.72 -19.58 -21.36
CA LEU A 251 -13.14 -18.38 -21.99
C LEU A 251 -14.17 -17.27 -22.23
N GLN A 252 -15.46 -17.58 -22.24
CA GLN A 252 -16.50 -16.58 -22.49
C GLN A 252 -16.59 -15.53 -21.37
N GLY A 253 -16.22 -15.90 -20.13
CA GLY A 253 -16.22 -15.02 -18.97
C GLY A 253 -15.05 -14.02 -18.93
N PHE A 254 -14.06 -14.14 -19.80
CA PHE A 254 -12.95 -13.19 -19.82
C PHE A 254 -13.33 -11.91 -20.59
N PRO A 255 -12.97 -10.72 -20.08
CA PRO A 255 -13.30 -9.46 -20.73
C PRO A 255 -12.52 -9.26 -22.03
N TYR A 256 -12.97 -8.31 -22.86
CA TYR A 256 -12.16 -7.79 -23.96
C TYR A 256 -11.22 -6.70 -23.43
N ILE A 257 -9.93 -6.85 -23.71
CA ILE A 257 -8.92 -5.88 -23.34
C ILE A 257 -8.53 -5.08 -24.57
N ASN A 258 -9.03 -3.85 -24.63
CA ASN A 258 -8.72 -2.93 -25.74
C ASN A 258 -7.33 -2.31 -25.52
N GLY A 259 -6.42 -2.54 -26.46
CA GLY A 259 -5.09 -1.93 -26.41
C GLY A 259 -4.03 -2.75 -27.15
N SER A 260 -2.80 -2.25 -27.16
CA SER A 260 -1.66 -2.91 -27.83
C SER A 260 -0.99 -4.01 -26.98
N VAL A 261 -1.59 -4.43 -25.89
CA VAL A 261 -1.05 -5.46 -24.99
C VAL A 261 -1.22 -6.86 -25.58
N PHE A 262 -2.37 -7.12 -26.21
CA PHE A 262 -2.72 -8.43 -26.81
C PHE A 262 -2.74 -8.41 -28.33
#